data_4de0dbe399b7b3f1c24b8dac09e8644a
#
_entry.id   4de0dbe399b7b3f1c24b8dac09e8644a
#
_cell.length_a   1.000
_cell.length_b   1.000
_cell.length_c   1.000
_cell.angle_alpha   90.00
_cell.angle_beta   90.00
_cell.angle_gamma   90.00
#
_symmetry.space_group_name_H-M   'P 1'
#
loop_
_entity.id
_entity.type
_entity.pdbx_description
1 polymer ?
#
loop_
_entity_poly.entity_id
_entity_poly.type
_entity_poly.pdbx_seq_one_letter_code
_entity_poly.pdbx_strand_id
1 'polypeptide(L)'
;GVIYHRSDPVKTLKELKSALNPGGEVFLDTMYIDMRGDFALTPRSTYSKISNIYFVPTINALQNWCERAKFKDFEILATKDTDADEQRKTEWIDGQSLGDFLDPKDPTRTIEGYPAPKRVYVKIKI
;
A
#
# COMPACT_ATOMS: atom_id res chain seq x y z
N GLY A 1 -3.04 -2.60 6.01
CA GLY A 1 -3.50 -1.73 5.01
C GLY A 1 -4.11 -0.41 5.45
N VAL A 2 -3.37 0.43 6.18
CA VAL A 2 -3.92 1.72 6.63
C VAL A 2 -3.21 2.90 5.97
N ILE A 3 -1.92 2.76 5.68
CA ILE A 3 -1.10 3.90 5.28
C ILE A 3 -1.55 4.53 3.95
N TYR A 4 -2.06 3.75 3.02
CA TYR A 4 -2.52 4.28 1.74
C TYR A 4 -3.85 5.05 1.86
N HIS A 5 -4.53 4.93 2.98
CA HIS A 5 -5.72 5.72 3.29
C HIS A 5 -5.41 7.04 4.00
N ARG A 6 -4.12 7.33 4.22
CA ARG A 6 -3.69 8.55 4.91
C ARG A 6 -3.17 9.59 3.92
N SER A 7 -3.56 10.83 4.15
CA SER A 7 -3.11 11.94 3.30
C SER A 7 -1.69 12.39 3.62
N ASP A 8 -1.14 11.97 4.76
CA ASP A 8 0.23 12.26 5.15
C ASP A 8 0.87 10.99 5.73
N PRO A 9 1.43 10.14 4.87
CA PRO A 9 1.97 8.85 5.32
C PRO A 9 3.18 8.98 6.24
N VAL A 10 4.03 9.97 6.03
CA VAL A 10 5.21 10.18 6.88
C VAL A 10 4.79 10.59 8.28
N LYS A 11 3.82 11.50 8.39
CA LYS A 11 3.30 11.91 9.69
C LYS A 11 2.66 10.73 10.43
N THR A 12 1.90 9.90 9.71
CA THR A 12 1.27 8.71 10.27
C THR A 12 2.32 7.76 10.85
N LEU A 13 3.42 7.55 10.12
CA LEU A 13 4.52 6.70 10.59
C LEU A 13 5.23 7.30 11.81
N LYS A 14 5.41 8.62 11.84
CA LYS A 14 5.99 9.30 13.01
C LYS A 14 5.11 9.15 14.24
N GLU A 15 3.81 9.27 14.08
CA GLU A 15 2.86 9.09 15.17
C GLU A 15 2.89 7.64 15.69
N LEU A 16 2.95 6.67 14.79
CA LEU A 16 3.09 5.27 15.16
C LEU A 16 4.37 5.05 15.96
N LYS A 17 5.49 5.60 15.50
CA LYS A 17 6.77 5.46 16.18
C LYS A 17 6.72 6.01 17.60
N SER A 18 6.06 7.16 17.79
CA SER A 18 5.99 7.80 19.10
C SER A 18 5.18 6.98 20.11
N ALA A 19 4.32 6.09 19.64
CA ALA A 19 3.50 5.24 20.49
C ALA A 19 4.19 3.92 20.86
N LEU A 20 5.40 3.67 20.36
CA LEU A 20 6.11 2.42 20.55
C LEU A 20 7.37 2.60 21.40
N ASN A 21 7.79 1.53 22.06
CA ASN A 21 9.01 1.53 22.86
C ASN A 21 10.26 1.53 21.97
N PRO A 22 11.36 2.18 22.39
CA PRO A 22 12.63 2.10 21.67
C PRO A 22 13.06 0.65 21.45
N GLY A 23 13.58 0.37 20.26
CA GLY A 23 14.01 -0.97 19.90
C GLY A 23 12.91 -1.89 19.42
N GLY A 24 11.67 -1.40 19.38
CA GLY A 24 10.54 -2.19 18.90
C GLY A 24 10.56 -2.41 17.41
N GLU A 25 9.82 -3.41 16.97
CA GLU A 25 9.64 -3.74 15.56
C GLU A 25 8.21 -3.47 15.14
N VAL A 26 8.05 -3.08 13.87
CA VAL A 26 6.74 -2.84 13.28
C VAL A 26 6.62 -3.65 12.00
N PHE A 27 5.48 -4.29 11.82
CA PHE A 27 5.16 -5.02 10.60
C PHE A 27 4.12 -4.21 9.84
N LEU A 28 4.45 -3.83 8.60
CA LEU A 28 3.55 -3.08 7.73
C LEU A 28 3.03 -3.98 6.62
N ASP A 29 1.76 -3.87 6.37
CA ASP A 29 1.07 -4.54 5.28
C ASP A 29 0.38 -3.42 4.47
N THR A 30 0.83 -3.22 3.24
CA THR A 30 0.27 -2.14 2.43
C THR A 30 0.27 -2.48 0.95
N MET A 31 -0.57 -1.78 0.21
CA MET A 31 -0.53 -1.83 -1.25
C MET A 31 0.68 -1.06 -1.77
N TYR A 32 1.21 -1.51 -2.90
CA TYR A 32 2.25 -0.80 -3.62
C TYR A 32 2.06 -1.01 -5.12
N ILE A 33 2.71 -0.17 -5.92
CA ILE A 33 2.79 -0.38 -7.37
C ILE A 33 4.17 -0.90 -7.71
N ASP A 34 4.22 -1.89 -8.61
CA ASP A 34 5.47 -2.55 -9.00
C ASP A 34 6.15 -1.75 -10.10
N MET A 35 6.75 -0.65 -9.71
CA MET A 35 7.49 0.26 -10.59
C MET A 35 8.77 0.70 -9.90
N ARG A 36 9.74 1.11 -10.70
CA ARG A 36 11.01 1.64 -10.18
C ARG A 36 10.91 3.13 -9.94
N GLY A 37 11.64 3.61 -8.95
CA GLY A 37 11.75 5.04 -8.66
C GLY A 37 11.18 5.43 -7.32
N ASP A 38 11.53 6.62 -6.88
CA ASP A 38 11.16 7.17 -5.59
C ASP A 38 9.90 8.00 -5.72
N PHE A 39 8.79 7.36 -6.05
CA PHE A 39 7.52 8.08 -6.24
C PHE A 39 6.34 7.27 -5.73
N ALA A 40 5.22 7.96 -5.54
CA ALA A 40 3.96 7.35 -5.16
C ALA A 40 2.88 7.81 -6.13
N LEU A 41 2.03 6.88 -6.53
CA LEU A 41 0.87 7.20 -7.35
C LEU A 41 -0.14 7.97 -6.48
N THR A 42 -0.58 9.11 -6.98
CA THR A 42 -1.63 9.90 -6.33
C THR A 42 -2.86 9.85 -7.25
N PRO A 43 -3.86 9.02 -6.94
CA PRO A 43 -5.05 8.94 -7.78
C PRO A 43 -5.79 10.26 -7.84
N ARG A 44 -6.39 10.54 -8.98
CA ARG A 44 -7.15 11.78 -9.16
C ARG A 44 -8.38 11.85 -8.26
N SER A 45 -9.09 10.74 -8.14
CA SER A 45 -10.28 10.67 -7.28
C SER A 45 -10.43 9.28 -6.66
N THR A 46 -10.50 8.23 -7.46
CA THR A 46 -10.63 6.87 -6.97
C THR A 46 -9.49 5.99 -7.48
N TYR A 47 -9.19 4.95 -6.72
CA TYR A 47 -8.25 3.92 -7.12
C TYR A 47 -8.93 2.57 -6.90
N SER A 48 -9.10 1.79 -7.98
CA SER A 48 -9.91 0.56 -7.94
C SER A 48 -11.27 0.82 -7.31
N LYS A 49 -11.92 1.92 -7.72
CA LYS A 49 -13.21 2.41 -7.22
C LYS A 49 -13.25 2.79 -5.74
N ILE A 50 -12.10 2.83 -5.07
CA ILE A 50 -12.01 3.23 -3.67
C ILE A 50 -11.65 4.71 -3.61
N SER A 51 -12.45 5.51 -2.90
CA SER A 51 -12.33 6.97 -2.90
C SER A 51 -11.33 7.52 -1.88
N ASN A 52 -10.92 6.73 -0.90
CA ASN A 52 -10.04 7.21 0.17
C ASN A 52 -8.64 6.60 0.12
N ILE A 53 -8.15 6.32 -1.08
CA ILE A 53 -6.75 5.97 -1.29
C ILE A 53 -6.05 7.21 -1.82
N TYR A 54 -5.10 7.73 -1.05
CA TYR A 54 -4.40 8.97 -1.38
C TYR A 54 -3.07 8.73 -2.06
N PHE A 55 -2.30 7.73 -1.62
CA PHE A 55 -0.99 7.44 -2.19
C PHE A 55 -0.78 5.94 -2.26
N VAL A 56 -0.33 5.47 -3.42
CA VAL A 56 0.11 4.09 -3.59
C VAL A 56 1.59 4.14 -3.95
N PRO A 57 2.49 3.80 -3.01
CA PRO A 57 3.92 3.97 -3.24
C PRO A 57 4.53 2.85 -4.06
N THR A 58 5.67 3.14 -4.68
CA THR A 58 6.62 2.11 -5.05
C THR A 58 7.28 1.58 -3.77
N ILE A 59 7.99 0.45 -3.86
CA ILE A 59 8.74 -0.05 -2.70
C ILE A 59 9.80 0.97 -2.27
N ASN A 60 10.47 1.63 -3.23
CA ASN A 60 11.44 2.66 -2.91
C ASN A 60 10.82 3.82 -2.14
N ALA A 61 9.65 4.28 -2.58
CA ALA A 61 8.95 5.36 -1.89
C ALA A 61 8.51 4.95 -0.49
N LEU A 62 8.04 3.72 -0.33
CA LEU A 62 7.66 3.20 0.99
C LEU A 62 8.87 3.17 1.94
N GLN A 63 10.00 2.68 1.45
CA GLN A 63 11.24 2.69 2.23
C GLN A 63 11.62 4.12 2.62
N ASN A 64 11.53 5.06 1.69
CA ASN A 64 11.85 6.46 1.95
C ASN A 64 10.91 7.06 3.01
N TRP A 65 9.62 6.73 2.97
CA TRP A 65 8.69 7.17 4.00
C TRP A 65 9.10 6.68 5.39
N CYS A 66 9.49 5.40 5.48
CA CYS A 66 9.91 4.81 6.75
C CYS A 66 11.19 5.47 7.25
N GLU A 67 12.16 5.70 6.38
CA GLU A 67 13.43 6.33 6.76
C GLU A 67 13.23 7.79 7.16
N ARG A 68 12.37 8.53 6.46
CA ARG A 68 12.05 9.90 6.83
C ARG A 68 11.29 10.00 8.14
N ALA A 69 10.57 8.96 8.52
CA ALA A 69 9.94 8.86 9.84
C ALA A 69 10.90 8.34 10.91
N LYS A 70 12.19 8.13 10.55
CA LYS A 70 13.24 7.70 11.46
C LYS A 70 13.15 6.24 11.91
N PHE A 71 12.50 5.41 11.11
CA PHE A 71 12.61 3.96 11.24
C PHE A 71 13.88 3.48 10.55
N LYS A 72 14.34 2.31 10.93
CA LYS A 72 15.54 1.68 10.36
C LYS A 72 15.27 0.21 10.08
N ASP A 73 16.26 -0.43 9.42
CA ASP A 73 16.21 -1.88 9.13
C ASP A 73 14.98 -2.29 8.32
N PHE A 74 14.71 -1.54 7.26
CA PHE A 74 13.62 -1.85 6.32
C PHE A 74 13.91 -3.21 5.66
N GLU A 75 13.02 -4.16 5.90
CA GLU A 75 13.16 -5.52 5.38
C GLU A 75 11.87 -5.95 4.71
N ILE A 76 11.96 -6.36 3.45
CA ILE A 76 10.82 -6.91 2.73
C ILE A 76 10.67 -8.37 3.14
N LEU A 77 9.54 -8.72 3.75
CA LEU A 77 9.26 -10.08 4.17
C LEU A 77 8.60 -10.90 3.06
N ALA A 78 7.69 -10.27 2.32
CA ALA A 78 6.98 -10.92 1.23
C ALA A 78 6.31 -9.89 0.34
N THR A 79 6.09 -10.26 -0.92
CA THR A 79 5.25 -9.51 -1.83
C THR A 79 4.18 -10.44 -2.38
N LYS A 80 3.04 -9.90 -2.74
CA LYS A 80 1.91 -10.68 -3.19
C LYS A 80 1.11 -9.92 -4.23
N ASP A 81 0.72 -10.63 -5.29
CA ASP A 81 -0.23 -10.06 -6.24
C ASP A 81 -1.61 -10.04 -5.59
N THR A 82 -2.34 -8.95 -5.79
CA THR A 82 -3.73 -8.88 -5.36
C THR A 82 -4.60 -9.32 -6.53
N ASP A 83 -4.96 -10.59 -6.54
CA ASP A 83 -5.82 -11.13 -7.60
C ASP A 83 -7.28 -11.22 -7.14
N ALA A 84 -8.16 -11.57 -8.08
CA ALA A 84 -9.60 -11.64 -7.80
C ALA A 84 -9.93 -12.69 -6.74
N ASP A 85 -9.22 -13.82 -6.75
CA ASP A 85 -9.49 -14.90 -5.80
C ASP A 85 -9.07 -14.51 -4.39
N GLU A 86 -7.92 -13.87 -4.24
CA GLU A 86 -7.47 -13.39 -2.94
C GLU A 86 -8.41 -12.33 -2.39
N GLN A 87 -8.78 -11.37 -3.22
CA GLN A 87 -9.68 -10.30 -2.81
C GLN A 87 -11.04 -10.84 -2.44
N ARG A 88 -11.51 -11.86 -3.15
CA ARG A 88 -12.81 -12.48 -2.88
C ARG A 88 -12.85 -13.16 -1.51
N LYS A 89 -11.72 -13.67 -1.03
CA LYS A 89 -11.65 -14.31 0.28
C LYS A 89 -11.77 -13.30 1.42
N THR A 90 -11.32 -12.08 1.19
CA THR A 90 -11.30 -11.04 2.21
C THR A 90 -12.41 -10.01 2.02
N GLU A 91 -12.91 -9.87 0.82
CA GLU A 91 -13.92 -8.88 0.47
C GLU A 91 -15.29 -9.53 0.37
N TRP A 92 -16.12 -9.24 1.33
CA TRP A 92 -17.50 -9.73 1.38
C TRP A 92 -18.47 -8.59 1.65
N ILE A 93 -17.96 -7.37 1.72
CA ILE A 93 -18.78 -6.17 1.81
C ILE A 93 -19.15 -5.78 0.39
N ASP A 94 -20.42 -5.49 0.15
CA ASP A 94 -20.95 -5.08 -1.15
C ASP A 94 -20.93 -6.17 -2.22
N GLY A 95 -20.40 -7.35 -1.91
CA GLY A 95 -20.38 -8.46 -2.86
C GLY A 95 -19.51 -8.24 -4.07
N GLN A 96 -18.54 -7.31 -3.98
CA GLN A 96 -17.60 -7.00 -5.06
C GLN A 96 -16.22 -7.55 -4.73
N SER A 97 -15.50 -7.95 -5.77
CA SER A 97 -14.13 -8.46 -5.66
C SER A 97 -13.17 -7.54 -6.41
N LEU A 98 -11.86 -7.77 -6.24
CA LEU A 98 -10.85 -7.03 -6.99
C LEU A 98 -11.06 -7.14 -8.49
N GLY A 99 -11.57 -8.28 -8.98
CA GLY A 99 -11.87 -8.45 -10.40
C GLY A 99 -12.85 -7.41 -10.94
N ASP A 100 -13.76 -6.92 -10.10
CA ASP A 100 -14.70 -5.88 -10.50
C ASP A 100 -14.07 -4.49 -10.56
N PHE A 101 -12.90 -4.32 -9.94
CA PHE A 101 -12.19 -3.05 -9.87
C PHE A 101 -11.03 -2.96 -10.85
N LEU A 102 -10.71 -4.04 -11.53
CA LEU A 102 -9.66 -4.08 -12.53
C LEU A 102 -10.27 -3.87 -13.93
N ASP A 103 -9.43 -3.38 -14.85
CA ASP A 103 -9.84 -3.24 -16.24
C ASP A 103 -10.12 -4.63 -16.82
N PRO A 104 -11.33 -4.88 -17.33
CA PRO A 104 -11.66 -6.21 -17.88
C PRO A 104 -10.82 -6.60 -19.07
N LYS A 105 -10.20 -5.64 -19.76
CA LYS A 105 -9.34 -5.90 -20.92
C LYS A 105 -7.86 -6.01 -20.55
N ASP A 106 -7.47 -5.48 -19.38
CA ASP A 106 -6.08 -5.47 -18.94
C ASP A 106 -6.03 -5.56 -17.41
N PRO A 107 -5.90 -6.78 -16.85
CA PRO A 107 -5.88 -6.96 -15.39
C PRO A 107 -4.63 -6.40 -14.71
N THR A 108 -3.64 -5.90 -15.47
CA THR A 108 -2.50 -5.20 -14.88
C THR A 108 -2.81 -3.75 -14.54
N ARG A 109 -4.03 -3.31 -14.83
CA ARG A 109 -4.49 -1.94 -14.54
C ARG A 109 -5.79 -1.94 -13.78
N THR A 110 -6.00 -0.87 -13.02
CA THR A 110 -7.29 -0.63 -12.39
C THR A 110 -8.29 -0.18 -13.45
N ILE A 111 -9.57 -0.15 -13.08
CA ILE A 111 -10.61 0.30 -14.00
C ILE A 111 -10.41 1.76 -14.42
N GLU A 112 -9.73 2.57 -13.59
CA GLU A 112 -9.39 3.95 -13.92
C GLU A 112 -8.17 4.07 -14.85
N GLY A 113 -7.47 2.97 -15.10
CA GLY A 113 -6.28 2.96 -15.96
C GLY A 113 -4.95 3.11 -15.24
N TYR A 114 -4.94 3.14 -13.92
CA TYR A 114 -3.71 3.15 -13.14
C TYR A 114 -3.08 1.75 -13.06
N PRO A 115 -1.77 1.65 -12.77
CA PRO A 115 -1.19 0.34 -12.48
C PRO A 115 -1.95 -0.37 -11.36
N ALA A 116 -2.21 -1.66 -11.53
CA ALA A 116 -2.91 -2.44 -10.52
C ALA A 116 -2.03 -2.60 -9.27
N PRO A 117 -2.64 -2.66 -8.08
CA PRO A 117 -1.86 -2.77 -6.85
C PRO A 117 -1.34 -4.18 -6.64
N LYS A 118 -0.21 -4.24 -5.97
CA LYS A 118 0.29 -5.45 -5.33
C LYS A 118 0.36 -5.19 -3.84
N ARG A 119 0.65 -6.21 -3.06
CA ARG A 119 0.74 -6.07 -1.61
C ARG A 119 2.15 -6.43 -1.15
N VAL A 120 2.65 -5.66 -0.19
CA VAL A 120 3.99 -5.89 0.38
C VAL A 120 3.88 -5.96 1.90
N TYR A 121 4.66 -6.85 2.47
CA TYR A 121 4.79 -7.02 3.92
C TYR A 121 6.22 -6.70 4.29
N VAL A 122 6.41 -5.70 5.15
CA VAL A 122 7.74 -5.25 5.54
C VAL A 122 7.87 -5.19 7.05
N LYS A 123 9.11 -5.33 7.54
CA LYS A 123 9.46 -5.15 8.94
C LYS A 123 10.40 -3.97 9.04
N ILE A 124 10.13 -3.08 9.98
CA ILE A 124 10.96 -1.92 10.26
C ILE A 124 11.20 -1.85 11.77
N LYS A 125 12.27 -1.18 12.15
CA LYS A 125 12.66 -1.02 13.56
C LYS A 125 12.72 0.45 13.95
N ILE A 126 12.45 0.68 15.21
CA ILE A 126 12.59 2.01 15.80
C ILE A 126 14.06 2.32 16.08
#